data_3ac12cea5341a7cedcd9a425e24c3e7b
#
_entry.id   3ac12cea5341a7cedcd9a425e24c3e7b
#
_cell.length_a   1.000
_cell.length_b   1.000
_cell.length_c   1.000
_cell.angle_alpha   90.00
_cell.angle_beta   90.00
_cell.angle_gamma   90.00
#
_symmetry.space_group_name_H-M   'P 1'
#
loop_
_entity.id
_entity.type
_entity.pdbx_description
1 polymer ?
#
loop_
_entity_poly.entity_id
_entity_poly.type
_entity_poly.pdbx_seq_one_letter_code
_entity_poly.pdbx_strand_id
1 'polypeptide(L)'
;MDKREYKEISALAANGDTKAFAHLYETIYREMYYTAYYTLADDADAVDVVMRTVKDGFSSVGKLRTEEAFRTFMMKSLCSRIKARLKEYPDGERSSYNGGSEIKREFERLSDSERLVAAMYVAGRFIPSEIAAYAGMSAGAVKKRLKSVLEQFELD
;
A
#
# COMPACT_ATOMS: atom_id res chain seq x y z
N MET A 1 -4.84 -18.31 -1.89
CA MET A 1 -4.16 -19.59 -1.53
C MET A 1 -4.89 -20.18 -0.32
N ASP A 2 -4.99 -21.49 -0.24
CA ASP A 2 -5.68 -22.10 0.90
C ASP A 2 -4.79 -22.15 2.16
N LYS A 3 -5.40 -22.47 3.30
CA LYS A 3 -4.72 -22.44 4.61
C LYS A 3 -3.52 -23.38 4.68
N ARG A 4 -3.65 -24.56 4.08
CA ARG A 4 -2.59 -25.56 4.08
C ARG A 4 -1.41 -25.09 3.24
N GLU A 5 -1.68 -24.60 2.06
CA GLU A 5 -0.68 -24.09 1.13
C GLU A 5 0.08 -22.92 1.76
N TYR A 6 -0.65 -21.96 2.35
CA TYR A 6 -0.02 -20.84 3.05
C TYR A 6 0.90 -21.34 4.18
N LYS A 7 0.42 -22.28 4.98
CA LYS A 7 1.20 -22.82 6.10
C LYS A 7 2.51 -23.45 5.63
N GLU A 8 2.45 -24.23 4.55
CA GLU A 8 3.64 -24.86 3.98
C GLU A 8 4.64 -23.85 3.44
N ILE A 9 4.16 -22.90 2.67
CA ILE A 9 5.02 -21.89 2.04
C ILE A 9 5.60 -20.94 3.09
N SER A 10 4.80 -20.49 4.06
CA SER A 10 5.28 -19.60 5.10
C SER A 10 6.31 -20.25 6.01
N ALA A 11 6.18 -21.56 6.27
CA ALA A 11 7.18 -22.30 7.04
C ALA A 11 8.53 -22.34 6.31
N LEU A 12 8.52 -22.60 5.01
CA LEU A 12 9.74 -22.55 4.20
C LEU A 12 10.37 -21.17 4.21
N ALA A 13 9.56 -20.13 4.03
CA ALA A 13 10.03 -18.75 4.06
C ALA A 13 10.62 -18.38 5.41
N ALA A 14 10.00 -18.82 6.51
CA ALA A 14 10.49 -18.58 7.87
C ALA A 14 11.86 -19.25 8.10
N ASN A 15 12.17 -20.30 7.38
CA ASN A 15 13.46 -21.00 7.43
C ASN A 15 14.50 -20.41 6.45
N GLY A 16 14.18 -19.28 5.82
CA GLY A 16 15.10 -18.58 4.95
C GLY A 16 14.96 -18.85 3.45
N ASP A 17 13.93 -19.58 3.05
CA ASP A 17 13.68 -19.86 1.63
C ASP A 17 13.14 -18.60 0.94
N THR A 18 13.99 -17.93 0.18
CA THR A 18 13.63 -16.67 -0.49
C THR A 18 12.62 -16.86 -1.61
N LYS A 19 12.65 -18.00 -2.29
CA LYS A 19 11.67 -18.30 -3.35
C LYS A 19 10.27 -18.51 -2.77
N ALA A 20 10.21 -19.20 -1.63
CA ALA A 20 8.93 -19.36 -0.92
C ALA A 20 8.37 -18.01 -0.49
N PHE A 21 9.21 -17.13 0.04
CA PHE A 21 8.76 -15.79 0.42
C PHE A 21 8.32 -14.99 -0.80
N ALA A 22 9.05 -15.07 -1.91
CA ALA A 22 8.66 -14.40 -3.15
C ALA A 22 7.26 -14.83 -3.60
N HIS A 23 6.95 -16.10 -3.45
CA HIS A 23 5.62 -16.62 -3.77
C HIS A 23 4.53 -15.94 -2.91
N LEU A 24 4.84 -15.66 -1.64
CA LEU A 24 3.90 -14.98 -0.74
C LEU A 24 3.71 -13.51 -1.13
N TYR A 25 4.79 -12.75 -1.31
CA TYR A 25 4.61 -11.33 -1.57
C TYR A 25 4.09 -11.04 -2.99
N GLU A 26 4.31 -11.93 -3.96
CA GLU A 26 3.72 -11.79 -5.29
C GLU A 26 2.19 -11.70 -5.24
N THR A 27 1.57 -12.30 -4.23
CA THR A 27 0.11 -12.25 -4.09
C THR A 27 -0.41 -10.85 -3.76
N ILE A 28 0.45 -9.94 -3.30
CA ILE A 28 0.05 -8.59 -2.90
C ILE A 28 0.96 -7.50 -3.49
N TYR A 29 1.99 -7.87 -4.23
CA TYR A 29 2.98 -6.94 -4.76
C TYR A 29 2.36 -5.82 -5.57
N ARG A 30 1.42 -6.15 -6.46
CA ARG A 30 0.77 -5.18 -7.33
C ARG A 30 0.05 -4.09 -6.53
N GLU A 31 -0.74 -4.50 -5.55
CA GLU A 31 -1.49 -3.59 -4.68
C GLU A 31 -0.54 -2.70 -3.88
N MET A 32 0.55 -3.26 -3.40
CA MET A 32 1.57 -2.53 -2.67
C MET A 32 2.24 -1.47 -3.55
N TYR A 33 2.68 -1.88 -4.74
CA TYR A 33 3.38 -0.98 -5.64
C TYR A 33 2.50 0.19 -6.06
N TYR A 34 1.27 -0.09 -6.51
CA TYR A 34 0.38 0.97 -6.98
C TYR A 34 -0.08 1.90 -5.85
N THR A 35 -0.30 1.36 -4.66
CA THR A 35 -0.59 2.21 -3.49
C THR A 35 0.57 3.19 -3.25
N ALA A 36 1.80 2.70 -3.27
CA ALA A 36 2.98 3.52 -3.07
C ALA A 36 3.18 4.51 -4.22
N TYR A 37 3.06 4.05 -5.46
CA TYR A 37 3.28 4.91 -6.63
C TYR A 37 2.28 6.06 -6.71
N TYR A 38 0.98 5.76 -6.54
CA TYR A 38 -0.04 6.82 -6.64
C TYR A 38 -0.02 7.77 -5.43
N THR A 39 0.53 7.34 -4.30
CA THR A 39 0.69 8.23 -3.15
C THR A 39 1.93 9.10 -3.28
N LEU A 40 3.06 8.51 -3.69
CA LEU A 40 4.36 9.21 -3.72
C LEU A 40 4.65 9.92 -5.06
N ALA A 41 4.01 9.48 -6.13
CA ALA A 41 4.17 10.01 -7.49
C ALA A 41 5.59 9.88 -8.05
N ASP A 42 6.37 8.94 -7.53
CA ASP A 42 7.75 8.71 -7.95
C ASP A 42 8.03 7.22 -7.93
N ASP A 43 8.46 6.68 -9.06
CA ASP A 43 8.70 5.23 -9.20
C ASP A 43 9.83 4.75 -8.29
N ALA A 44 10.94 5.49 -8.24
CA ALA A 44 12.08 5.09 -7.41
C ALA A 44 11.71 5.06 -5.93
N ASP A 45 10.97 6.05 -5.45
CA ASP A 45 10.51 6.10 -4.06
C ASP A 45 9.50 4.99 -3.78
N ALA A 46 8.61 4.72 -4.72
CA ALA A 46 7.63 3.63 -4.59
C ALA A 46 8.34 2.28 -4.46
N VAL A 47 9.29 2.00 -5.35
CA VAL A 47 10.07 0.77 -5.30
C VAL A 47 10.84 0.66 -3.98
N ASP A 48 11.44 1.75 -3.53
CA ASP A 48 12.20 1.75 -2.27
C ASP A 48 11.33 1.39 -1.07
N VAL A 49 10.16 2.02 -0.91
CA VAL A 49 9.28 1.71 0.22
C VAL A 49 8.71 0.29 0.14
N VAL A 50 8.42 -0.19 -1.07
CA VAL A 50 7.95 -1.57 -1.27
C VAL A 50 9.05 -2.56 -0.88
N MET A 51 10.28 -2.35 -1.32
CA MET A 51 11.38 -3.26 -1.02
C MET A 51 11.73 -3.27 0.47
N ARG A 52 11.62 -2.13 1.15
CA ARG A 52 11.81 -2.08 2.61
C ARG A 52 10.70 -2.85 3.32
N THR A 53 9.48 -2.76 2.83
CA THR A 53 8.34 -3.52 3.36
C THR A 53 8.54 -5.02 3.14
N VAL A 54 9.04 -5.41 1.98
CA VAL A 54 9.35 -6.82 1.67
C VAL A 54 10.36 -7.38 2.67
N LYS A 55 11.39 -6.61 3.01
CA LYS A 55 12.38 -7.01 4.03
C LYS A 55 11.75 -7.18 5.41
N ASP A 56 10.85 -6.27 5.79
CA ASP A 56 10.11 -6.38 7.05
C ASP A 56 9.29 -7.67 7.09
N GLY A 57 8.60 -7.97 5.98
CA GLY A 57 7.77 -9.17 5.85
C GLY A 57 8.59 -10.44 5.96
N PHE A 58 9.74 -10.48 5.29
CA PHE A 58 10.63 -11.64 5.34
C PHE A 58 11.11 -11.91 6.78
N SER A 59 11.47 -10.87 7.50
CA SER A 59 11.90 -10.99 8.89
C SER A 59 10.79 -11.43 9.85
N SER A 60 9.53 -11.17 9.50
CA SER A 60 8.38 -11.41 10.37
C SER A 60 7.52 -12.60 9.96
N VAL A 61 7.78 -13.21 8.80
CA VAL A 61 6.86 -14.21 8.20
C VAL A 61 6.57 -15.38 9.13
N GLY A 62 7.52 -15.79 9.96
CA GLY A 62 7.32 -16.89 10.91
C GLY A 62 6.26 -16.60 11.97
N LYS A 63 5.92 -15.34 12.19
CA LYS A 63 4.91 -14.92 13.17
C LYS A 63 3.54 -14.70 12.52
N LEU A 64 3.48 -14.72 11.19
CA LEU A 64 2.26 -14.42 10.42
C LEU A 64 1.61 -15.74 10.02
N ARG A 65 0.68 -16.18 10.85
CA ARG A 65 0.14 -17.55 10.78
C ARG A 65 -0.91 -17.78 9.71
N THR A 66 -1.48 -16.71 9.15
CA THR A 66 -2.50 -16.80 8.10
C THR A 66 -2.15 -15.87 6.95
N GLU A 67 -2.68 -16.15 5.78
CA GLU A 67 -2.52 -15.26 4.62
C GLU A 67 -3.09 -13.88 4.93
N GLU A 68 -4.24 -13.82 5.61
CA GLU A 68 -4.85 -12.55 6.02
C GLU A 68 -3.92 -11.75 6.94
N ALA A 69 -3.30 -12.40 7.92
CA ALA A 69 -2.33 -11.76 8.81
C ALA A 69 -1.12 -11.25 8.04
N PHE A 70 -0.65 -12.02 7.06
CA PHE A 70 0.44 -11.62 6.18
C PHE A 70 0.09 -10.36 5.37
N ARG A 71 -1.07 -10.37 4.71
CA ARG A 71 -1.53 -9.22 3.92
C ARG A 71 -1.69 -7.98 4.79
N THR A 72 -2.29 -8.13 5.96
CA THR A 72 -2.46 -7.03 6.91
C THR A 72 -1.11 -6.45 7.34
N PHE A 73 -0.17 -7.32 7.70
CA PHE A 73 1.17 -6.88 8.09
C PHE A 73 1.84 -6.09 6.96
N MET A 74 1.83 -6.64 5.76
CA MET A 74 2.48 -6.00 4.61
C MET A 74 1.87 -4.63 4.30
N MET A 75 0.55 -4.52 4.31
CA MET A 75 -0.10 -3.24 4.00
C MET A 75 0.06 -2.22 5.12
N LYS A 76 0.02 -2.63 6.38
CA LYS A 76 0.29 -1.71 7.51
C LYS A 76 1.73 -1.20 7.48
N SER A 77 2.68 -2.09 7.24
CA SER A 77 4.09 -1.71 7.12
C SER A 77 4.30 -0.75 5.95
N LEU A 78 3.70 -1.06 4.80
CA LEU A 78 3.79 -0.21 3.62
C LEU A 78 3.24 1.19 3.90
N CYS A 79 2.04 1.29 4.45
CA CYS A 79 1.41 2.58 4.76
C CYS A 79 2.25 3.40 5.73
N SER A 80 2.84 2.76 6.74
CA SER A 80 3.73 3.42 7.70
C SER A 80 4.96 4.01 6.99
N ARG A 81 5.56 3.23 6.08
CA ARG A 81 6.74 3.68 5.32
C ARG A 81 6.40 4.77 4.31
N ILE A 82 5.23 4.70 3.69
CA ILE A 82 4.76 5.76 2.79
C ILE A 82 4.59 7.08 3.57
N LYS A 83 3.95 7.02 4.73
CA LYS A 83 3.75 8.21 5.56
C LYS A 83 5.08 8.83 6.01
N ALA A 84 6.04 7.99 6.39
CA ALA A 84 7.37 8.45 6.76
C ALA A 84 8.08 9.12 5.58
N ARG A 85 7.94 8.55 4.39
CA ARG A 85 8.55 9.10 3.17
C ARG A 85 7.95 10.45 2.79
N LEU A 86 6.63 10.59 2.93
CA LEU A 86 5.97 11.88 2.67
C LEU A 86 6.49 12.99 3.55
N LYS A 87 6.87 12.69 4.78
CA LYS A 87 7.43 13.68 5.72
C LYS A 87 8.85 14.12 5.34
N GLU A 88 9.55 13.33 4.54
CA GLU A 88 10.89 13.66 4.08
C GLU A 88 10.88 14.67 2.92
N TYR A 89 9.75 14.85 2.24
CA TYR A 89 9.63 15.83 1.18
C TYR A 89 9.51 17.23 1.78
N PRO A 90 10.16 18.24 1.14
CA PRO A 90 9.98 19.61 1.58
C PRO A 90 8.51 20.03 1.52
N ASP A 91 8.10 20.93 2.42
CA ASP A 91 6.73 21.43 2.46
C ASP A 91 6.30 21.99 1.11
N GLY A 92 5.15 21.52 0.61
CA GLY A 92 4.62 21.94 -0.67
C GLY A 92 5.31 21.36 -1.90
N GLU A 93 6.37 20.56 -1.70
CA GLU A 93 7.09 19.92 -2.79
C GLU A 93 6.81 18.43 -2.80
N ARG A 94 6.04 18.00 -3.78
CA ARG A 94 5.80 16.59 -4.04
C ARG A 94 6.20 16.29 -5.48
N SER A 95 6.68 15.06 -5.71
CA SER A 95 6.95 14.61 -7.07
C SER A 95 5.67 14.66 -7.91
N SER A 96 5.81 15.02 -9.18
CA SER A 96 4.72 14.99 -10.13
C SER A 96 4.70 13.65 -10.84
N TYR A 97 3.51 13.18 -11.20
CA TYR A 97 3.39 11.93 -11.95
C TYR A 97 3.97 12.09 -13.34
N ASN A 98 4.64 11.05 -13.80
CA ASN A 98 5.08 10.99 -15.19
C ASN A 98 3.90 10.65 -16.10
N GLY A 99 3.78 11.39 -17.20
CA GLY A 99 2.70 11.20 -18.15
C GLY A 99 1.47 12.04 -17.81
N GLY A 100 0.58 12.18 -18.78
CA GLY A 100 -0.54 13.09 -18.73
C GLY A 100 -1.91 12.42 -18.62
N SER A 101 -2.02 11.27 -17.96
CA SER A 101 -3.31 10.64 -17.81
C SER A 101 -4.23 11.48 -16.92
N GLU A 102 -5.52 11.44 -17.22
CA GLU A 102 -6.53 12.17 -16.48
C GLU A 102 -6.54 11.80 -14.99
N ILE A 103 -6.43 10.51 -14.70
CA ILE A 103 -6.42 10.04 -13.32
C ILE A 103 -5.21 10.56 -12.54
N LYS A 104 -4.05 10.67 -13.17
CA LYS A 104 -2.86 11.22 -12.52
C LYS A 104 -3.05 12.69 -12.18
N ARG A 105 -3.69 13.47 -13.05
CA ARG A 105 -4.01 14.87 -12.77
C ARG A 105 -4.96 15.01 -11.59
N GLU A 106 -5.93 14.10 -11.49
CA GLU A 106 -6.85 14.08 -10.35
C GLU A 106 -6.11 13.82 -9.04
N PHE A 107 -5.18 12.83 -9.04
CA PHE A 107 -4.38 12.53 -7.86
C PHE A 107 -3.50 13.70 -7.43
N GLU A 108 -2.98 14.48 -8.36
CA GLU A 108 -2.14 15.65 -8.04
C GLU A 108 -2.87 16.71 -7.21
N ARG A 109 -4.18 16.80 -7.33
CA ARG A 109 -4.99 17.75 -6.58
C ARG A 109 -5.28 17.34 -5.15
N LEU A 110 -5.06 16.07 -4.81
CA LEU A 110 -5.39 15.54 -3.50
C LEU A 110 -4.33 15.87 -2.46
N SER A 111 -4.75 16.06 -1.20
CA SER A 111 -3.83 16.13 -0.07
C SER A 111 -3.14 14.78 0.12
N ASP A 112 -2.06 14.74 0.91
CA ASP A 112 -1.32 13.49 1.15
C ASP A 112 -2.22 12.40 1.70
N SER A 113 -3.05 12.73 2.69
CA SER A 113 -3.97 11.77 3.31
C SER A 113 -5.05 11.28 2.34
N GLU A 114 -5.63 12.21 1.56
CA GLU A 114 -6.60 11.85 0.54
C GLU A 114 -5.98 11.01 -0.56
N ARG A 115 -4.73 11.32 -0.93
CA ARG A 115 -4.00 10.59 -1.97
C ARG A 115 -3.75 9.14 -1.55
N LEU A 116 -3.35 8.91 -0.30
CA LEU A 116 -3.14 7.56 0.22
C LEU A 116 -4.44 6.76 0.20
N VAL A 117 -5.53 7.33 0.71
CA VAL A 117 -6.83 6.65 0.73
C VAL A 117 -7.32 6.37 -0.70
N ALA A 118 -7.21 7.36 -1.59
CA ALA A 118 -7.59 7.20 -2.99
C ALA A 118 -6.77 6.12 -3.69
N ALA A 119 -5.46 6.08 -3.46
CA ALA A 119 -4.57 5.07 -4.04
C ALA A 119 -4.98 3.67 -3.61
N MET A 120 -5.29 3.48 -2.33
CA MET A 120 -5.72 2.18 -1.83
C MET A 120 -7.07 1.76 -2.39
N TYR A 121 -8.00 2.70 -2.54
CA TYR A 121 -9.33 2.41 -3.04
C TYR A 121 -9.36 2.16 -4.55
N VAL A 122 -8.75 3.05 -5.31
CA VAL A 122 -8.80 3.02 -6.79
C VAL A 122 -7.76 2.04 -7.36
N ALA A 123 -6.51 2.17 -6.97
CA ALA A 123 -5.41 1.38 -7.54
C ALA A 123 -5.22 0.04 -6.81
N GLY A 124 -5.32 0.04 -5.50
CA GLY A 124 -5.20 -1.17 -4.69
C GLY A 124 -6.47 -2.01 -4.63
N ARG A 125 -7.60 -1.41 -4.95
CA ARG A 125 -8.91 -2.05 -4.91
C ARG A 125 -9.31 -2.56 -3.53
N PHE A 126 -8.84 -1.90 -2.48
CA PHE A 126 -9.20 -2.24 -1.12
C PHE A 126 -10.56 -1.62 -0.76
N ILE A 127 -11.33 -2.33 0.07
CA ILE A 127 -12.60 -1.81 0.57
C ILE A 127 -12.34 -0.87 1.76
N PRO A 128 -13.29 0.02 2.11
CA PRO A 128 -13.06 1.01 3.18
C PRO A 128 -12.62 0.43 4.52
N SER A 129 -13.14 -0.72 4.94
CA SER A 129 -12.74 -1.35 6.19
C SER A 129 -11.27 -1.81 6.17
N GLU A 130 -10.79 -2.30 5.04
CA GLU A 130 -9.39 -2.67 4.86
C GLU A 130 -8.50 -1.43 4.90
N ILE A 131 -8.92 -0.36 4.21
CA ILE A 131 -8.18 0.91 4.19
C ILE A 131 -8.04 1.45 5.62
N ALA A 132 -9.11 1.44 6.39
CA ALA A 132 -9.09 1.88 7.78
C ALA A 132 -8.06 1.09 8.59
N ALA A 133 -8.06 -0.23 8.47
CA ALA A 133 -7.13 -1.09 9.18
C ALA A 133 -5.68 -0.85 8.75
N TYR A 134 -5.43 -0.81 7.44
CA TYR A 134 -4.07 -0.70 6.91
C TYR A 134 -3.46 0.68 7.11
N ALA A 135 -4.24 1.73 6.91
CA ALA A 135 -3.76 3.10 7.04
C ALA A 135 -3.78 3.62 8.49
N GLY A 136 -4.32 2.85 9.42
CA GLY A 136 -4.42 3.26 10.82
C GLY A 136 -5.38 4.41 11.02
N MET A 137 -6.49 4.41 10.31
CA MET A 137 -7.51 5.46 10.36
C MET A 137 -8.83 4.89 10.88
N SER A 138 -9.67 5.77 11.45
CA SER A 138 -11.03 5.36 11.83
C SER A 138 -11.87 5.15 10.56
N ALA A 139 -12.90 4.33 10.66
CA ALA A 139 -13.83 4.09 9.55
C ALA A 139 -14.49 5.40 9.10
N GLY A 140 -14.84 6.28 10.05
CA GLY A 140 -15.40 7.58 9.72
C GLY A 140 -14.46 8.49 8.95
N ALA A 141 -13.17 8.48 9.32
CA ALA A 141 -12.15 9.25 8.63
C ALA A 141 -11.96 8.77 7.18
N VAL A 142 -11.95 7.44 6.98
CA VAL A 142 -11.85 6.87 5.63
C VAL A 142 -13.06 7.28 4.78
N LYS A 143 -14.26 7.14 5.31
CA LYS A 143 -15.50 7.51 4.61
C LYS A 143 -15.49 8.99 4.21
N LYS A 144 -15.07 9.85 5.13
CA LYS A 144 -14.99 11.29 4.87
C LYS A 144 -14.03 11.61 3.73
N ARG A 145 -12.85 10.97 3.74
CA ARG A 145 -11.85 11.20 2.69
C ARG A 145 -12.28 10.62 1.35
N LEU A 146 -12.90 9.45 1.35
CA LEU A 146 -13.44 8.86 0.10
C LEU A 146 -14.52 9.74 -0.50
N LYS A 147 -15.41 10.28 0.33
CA LYS A 147 -16.44 11.20 -0.15
C LYS A 147 -15.82 12.42 -0.81
N SER A 148 -14.83 13.02 -0.16
CA SER A 148 -14.11 14.17 -0.70
C SER A 148 -13.42 13.84 -2.03
N VAL A 149 -12.75 12.70 -2.10
CA VAL A 149 -12.06 12.23 -3.31
C VAL A 149 -13.05 12.04 -4.45
N LEU A 150 -14.15 11.34 -4.21
CA LEU A 150 -15.16 11.06 -5.23
C LEU A 150 -15.82 12.35 -5.73
N GLU A 151 -16.09 13.29 -4.84
CA GLU A 151 -16.64 14.59 -5.23
C GLU A 151 -15.67 15.37 -6.15
N GLN A 152 -14.38 15.33 -5.83
CA GLN A 152 -13.36 15.97 -6.67
C GLN A 152 -13.25 15.30 -8.04
N PHE A 153 -13.31 13.97 -8.09
CA PHE A 153 -13.22 13.21 -9.34
C PHE A 153 -14.45 13.42 -10.23
N GLU A 154 -15.63 13.55 -9.63
CA GLU A 154 -16.88 13.76 -10.37
C GLU A 154 -17.00 15.16 -10.95
N LEU A 155 -16.37 16.15 -10.31
CA LEU A 155 -16.43 17.55 -10.75
C LEU A 155 -15.57 17.84 -11.98
N ASP A 156 -14.80 16.89 -12.40
CA ASP A 156 -13.95 17.01 -13.59
C ASP A 156 -14.51 16.18 -14.75
#